data_738f1e058d41f7f92a94a4770b6308d3
#
_entry.id   738f1e058d41f7f92a94a4770b6308d3
#
_cell.length_a   1.000
_cell.length_b   1.000
_cell.length_c   1.000
_cell.angle_alpha   90.00
_cell.angle_beta   90.00
_cell.angle_gamma   90.00
#
_symmetry.space_group_name_H-M   'P 1'
#
loop_
_entity.id
_entity.type
_entity.pdbx_description
1 polymer ?
#
loop_
_entity_poly.entity_id
_entity_poly.type
_entity_poly.pdbx_seq_one_letter_code
_entity_poly.pdbx_strand_id
1 'polypeptide(L)'
;MTRLGRIFIPVVAVVAALIVAIAFAAAGDDDDIGSVPSTTVDGIAQTTSDVATSTSLGTTTSTSTTRPFVPKATGTVIPYETGIYVKGASFSAYAFGDESSVVLTDLSVALGNALHDTGWRKDDTCEGSSTRRVAWDGIELVFTKGANGLLPDTLTFQQWHISGTSARAISLVTPEGIGVQSTVADLKHAYPEAKVTRARSSDEAGIYLTKPEGGPFIQGFTKDTSDKSPITSMWAGLACQRILG
;
A
#
# COMPACT_ATOMS: atom_id res chain seq x y z
N MET A 1 6.05 52.51 40.47
CA MET A 1 5.58 51.13 40.40
C MET A 1 4.33 51.10 39.54
N THR A 2 4.47 50.89 38.26
CA THR A 2 3.39 51.04 37.27
C THR A 2 3.12 49.63 36.66
N ARG A 3 1.96 49.06 36.95
CA ARG A 3 1.54 47.74 36.40
C ARG A 3 0.97 47.95 35.00
N LEU A 4 1.63 47.42 33.97
CA LEU A 4 1.07 47.28 32.62
C LEU A 4 0.13 46.08 32.57
N GLY A 5 -1.17 46.37 32.36
CA GLY A 5 -2.18 45.36 32.08
C GLY A 5 -2.02 44.83 30.66
N ARG A 6 -1.93 43.50 30.50
CA ARG A 6 -2.00 42.83 29.21
C ARG A 6 -3.45 42.66 28.78
N ILE A 7 -3.80 43.31 27.67
CA ILE A 7 -5.09 43.17 27.00
C ILE A 7 -5.04 41.90 26.16
N PHE A 8 -5.84 40.90 26.52
CA PHE A 8 -6.10 39.73 25.66
C PHE A 8 -7.21 40.08 24.68
N ILE A 9 -6.91 40.06 23.41
CA ILE A 9 -7.90 40.14 22.32
C ILE A 9 -8.22 38.72 21.90
N PRO A 10 -9.47 38.21 22.01
CA PRO A 10 -9.84 36.92 21.46
C PRO A 10 -10.07 37.07 19.95
N VAL A 11 -9.29 36.34 19.15
CA VAL A 11 -9.54 36.19 17.72
C VAL A 11 -10.66 35.16 17.57
N VAL A 12 -11.86 35.63 17.22
CA VAL A 12 -12.98 34.77 16.83
C VAL A 12 -12.77 34.38 15.36
N ALA A 13 -12.40 33.16 15.13
CA ALA A 13 -12.35 32.59 13.78
C ALA A 13 -13.79 32.20 13.35
N VAL A 14 -14.34 32.92 12.39
CA VAL A 14 -15.59 32.56 11.72
C VAL A 14 -15.29 31.49 10.68
N VAL A 15 -15.68 30.26 10.95
CA VAL A 15 -15.67 29.17 9.96
C VAL A 15 -16.99 29.24 9.18
N ALA A 16 -16.94 29.73 7.95
CA ALA A 16 -18.08 29.66 7.00
C ALA A 16 -18.11 28.25 6.41
N ALA A 17 -19.08 27.44 6.82
CA ALA A 17 -19.38 26.16 6.21
C ALA A 17 -20.14 26.39 4.90
N LEU A 18 -19.51 26.09 3.77
CA LEU A 18 -20.15 26.10 2.46
C LEU A 18 -20.80 24.73 2.22
N ILE A 19 -22.11 24.63 2.41
CA ILE A 19 -22.91 23.45 2.08
C ILE A 19 -23.26 23.55 0.59
N VAL A 20 -22.62 22.75 -0.25
CA VAL A 20 -23.04 22.55 -1.65
C VAL A 20 -24.06 21.41 -1.67
N ALA A 21 -25.34 21.74 -1.80
CA ALA A 21 -26.39 20.78 -2.04
C ALA A 21 -26.42 20.45 -3.54
N ILE A 22 -26.03 19.25 -3.93
CA ILE A 22 -26.20 18.71 -5.28
C ILE A 22 -27.54 17.97 -5.28
N ALA A 23 -28.56 18.59 -5.92
CA ALA A 23 -29.83 17.95 -6.22
C ALA A 23 -29.66 17.03 -7.44
N PHE A 24 -29.74 15.71 -7.23
CA PHE A 24 -29.93 14.75 -8.32
C PHE A 24 -31.41 14.70 -8.69
N ALA A 25 -31.74 15.19 -9.88
CA ALA A 25 -33.03 14.95 -10.49
C ALA A 25 -33.05 13.51 -11.02
N ALA A 26 -33.96 12.70 -10.45
CA ALA A 26 -34.32 11.41 -11.00
C ALA A 26 -35.24 11.67 -12.23
N ALA A 27 -34.75 11.35 -13.42
CA ALA A 27 -35.58 11.11 -14.59
C ALA A 27 -35.67 9.59 -14.76
N GLY A 28 -36.87 9.05 -14.51
CA GLY A 28 -37.20 7.70 -14.92
C GLY A 28 -37.57 7.74 -16.40
N ASP A 29 -37.20 6.70 -17.12
CA ASP A 29 -37.88 6.23 -18.31
C ASP A 29 -37.85 4.71 -18.31
N ASP A 30 -39.06 4.17 -18.26
CA ASP A 30 -39.39 2.77 -18.60
C ASP A 30 -39.14 2.60 -20.11
N ASP A 31 -38.59 1.47 -20.51
CA ASP A 31 -39.12 0.65 -21.58
C ASP A 31 -38.07 -0.33 -22.11
N ASP A 32 -38.52 -1.51 -22.18
CA ASP A 32 -38.51 -2.49 -23.25
C ASP A 32 -37.67 -3.76 -23.01
N ILE A 33 -38.52 -4.78 -22.85
CA ILE A 33 -38.15 -6.20 -22.79
C ILE A 33 -37.78 -6.68 -24.20
N GLY A 34 -36.50 -6.83 -24.48
CA GLY A 34 -35.98 -7.46 -25.69
C GLY A 34 -35.63 -8.92 -25.46
N SER A 35 -36.53 -9.82 -25.81
CA SER A 35 -36.31 -11.26 -25.91
C SER A 35 -35.21 -11.60 -26.92
N VAL A 36 -34.17 -12.32 -26.50
CA VAL A 36 -33.15 -12.87 -27.42
C VAL A 36 -33.45 -14.35 -27.65
N PRO A 37 -33.52 -14.82 -28.90
CA PRO A 37 -33.83 -16.20 -29.20
C PRO A 37 -32.64 -17.14 -28.97
N SER A 38 -32.94 -18.25 -28.34
CA SER A 38 -32.06 -19.42 -28.23
C SER A 38 -31.83 -20.02 -29.61
N THR A 39 -30.57 -20.10 -30.02
CA THR A 39 -30.21 -20.88 -31.19
C THR A 39 -29.56 -22.19 -30.73
N THR A 40 -30.32 -23.25 -30.81
CA THR A 40 -29.86 -24.65 -30.72
C THR A 40 -29.16 -25.01 -32.02
N VAL A 41 -27.92 -25.45 -31.97
CA VAL A 41 -27.28 -26.11 -33.12
C VAL A 41 -26.91 -27.52 -32.70
N ASP A 42 -27.73 -28.44 -33.16
CA ASP A 42 -27.41 -29.87 -33.32
C ASP A 42 -26.46 -30.05 -34.51
N GLY A 43 -25.47 -30.87 -34.33
CA GLY A 43 -24.56 -31.21 -35.45
C GLY A 43 -23.60 -32.34 -35.09
N ILE A 44 -24.12 -33.56 -35.11
CA ILE A 44 -23.34 -34.81 -35.05
C ILE A 44 -22.62 -34.98 -36.40
N ALA A 45 -21.32 -35.21 -36.35
CA ALA A 45 -20.62 -35.94 -37.41
C ALA A 45 -19.47 -36.74 -36.82
N GLN A 46 -19.70 -38.03 -36.66
CA GLN A 46 -18.66 -39.03 -36.50
C GLN A 46 -17.98 -39.24 -37.88
N THR A 47 -16.68 -39.17 -37.89
CA THR A 47 -15.89 -39.74 -39.02
C THR A 47 -14.78 -40.60 -38.42
N THR A 48 -14.94 -41.89 -38.62
CA THR A 48 -13.89 -42.91 -38.48
C THR A 48 -12.92 -42.73 -39.63
N SER A 49 -11.61 -42.78 -39.39
CA SER A 49 -10.66 -43.41 -40.31
C SER A 49 -9.21 -43.38 -39.83
N ASP A 50 -8.66 -44.52 -39.85
CA ASP A 50 -7.31 -44.92 -40.29
C ASP A 50 -6.11 -44.75 -39.35
N VAL A 51 -5.72 -45.91 -38.88
CA VAL A 51 -4.43 -46.25 -38.31
C VAL A 51 -3.33 -46.05 -39.38
N ALA A 52 -2.49 -45.05 -39.15
CA ALA A 52 -1.20 -44.94 -39.84
C ALA A 52 -0.09 -45.11 -38.80
N THR A 53 0.60 -46.23 -38.91
CA THR A 53 1.83 -46.55 -38.18
C THR A 53 2.94 -45.62 -38.67
N SER A 54 3.23 -44.59 -37.90
CA SER A 54 4.37 -43.69 -38.15
C SER A 54 5.52 -44.01 -37.20
N THR A 55 6.59 -44.50 -37.80
CA THR A 55 7.90 -44.71 -37.17
C THR A 55 8.44 -43.40 -36.62
N SER A 56 8.50 -43.29 -35.29
CA SER A 56 9.01 -42.12 -34.60
C SER A 56 10.53 -42.07 -34.71
N LEU A 57 11.03 -41.19 -35.56
CA LEU A 57 12.39 -40.65 -35.46
C LEU A 57 12.44 -39.75 -34.23
N GLY A 58 13.22 -40.13 -33.22
CA GLY A 58 13.42 -39.37 -32.00
C GLY A 58 14.05 -38.02 -32.29
N THR A 59 13.18 -36.99 -32.30
CA THR A 59 13.62 -35.60 -32.29
C THR A 59 13.98 -35.26 -30.86
N THR A 60 15.27 -35.17 -30.55
CA THR A 60 15.75 -34.58 -29.30
C THR A 60 15.37 -33.12 -29.27
N THR A 61 14.23 -32.82 -28.67
CA THR A 61 13.81 -31.44 -28.38
C THR A 61 14.72 -30.87 -27.28
N SER A 62 15.72 -30.11 -27.69
CA SER A 62 16.54 -29.31 -26.76
C SER A 62 15.64 -28.26 -26.14
N THR A 63 15.14 -28.52 -24.93
CA THR A 63 14.36 -27.57 -24.16
C THR A 63 15.32 -26.48 -23.69
N SER A 64 15.46 -25.42 -24.49
CA SER A 64 16.14 -24.20 -24.06
C SER A 64 15.33 -23.62 -22.91
N THR A 65 15.79 -23.82 -21.66
CA THR A 65 15.23 -23.20 -20.47
C THR A 65 15.56 -21.71 -20.54
N THR A 66 14.74 -20.95 -21.24
CA THR A 66 14.82 -19.49 -21.22
C THR A 66 14.57 -19.04 -19.77
N ARG A 67 15.63 -18.69 -19.07
CA ARG A 67 15.53 -18.11 -17.73
C ARG A 67 14.61 -16.89 -17.84
N PRO A 68 13.52 -16.80 -17.05
CA PRO A 68 12.62 -15.67 -17.15
C PRO A 68 13.40 -14.38 -16.98
N PHE A 69 13.20 -13.43 -17.90
CA PHE A 69 13.77 -12.11 -17.79
C PHE A 69 13.19 -11.44 -16.54
N VAL A 70 14.01 -11.27 -15.50
CA VAL A 70 13.65 -10.49 -14.32
C VAL A 70 13.99 -9.04 -14.62
N PRO A 71 13.00 -8.15 -14.76
CA PRO A 71 13.28 -6.73 -14.98
C PRO A 71 14.17 -6.20 -13.86
N LYS A 72 15.27 -5.57 -14.22
CA LYS A 72 16.13 -4.90 -13.25
C LYS A 72 15.36 -3.72 -12.68
N ALA A 73 15.25 -3.64 -11.36
CA ALA A 73 14.66 -2.49 -10.67
C ALA A 73 15.36 -1.19 -11.11
N THR A 74 14.59 -0.23 -11.60
CA THR A 74 15.11 1.03 -12.16
C THR A 74 14.59 2.26 -11.43
N GLY A 75 13.72 2.07 -10.43
CA GLY A 75 13.03 3.16 -9.75
C GLY A 75 13.35 3.26 -8.26
N THR A 76 12.76 4.28 -7.66
CA THR A 76 12.84 4.58 -6.23
C THR A 76 11.44 4.76 -5.67
N VAL A 77 11.23 4.31 -4.44
CA VAL A 77 9.99 4.55 -3.67
C VAL A 77 10.34 5.47 -2.51
N ILE A 78 9.51 6.48 -2.29
CA ILE A 78 9.63 7.43 -1.18
C ILE A 78 8.33 7.33 -0.37
N PRO A 79 8.36 6.73 0.82
CA PRO A 79 7.20 6.60 1.69
C PRO A 79 6.87 7.93 2.37
N TYR A 80 5.57 8.21 2.57
CA TYR A 80 5.11 9.37 3.34
C TYR A 80 3.84 9.03 4.12
N GLU A 81 3.34 9.95 4.94
CA GLU A 81 2.29 9.68 5.95
C GLU A 81 0.97 9.19 5.35
N THR A 82 0.65 9.56 4.12
CA THR A 82 -0.63 9.21 3.47
C THR A 82 -0.45 8.32 2.24
N GLY A 83 0.76 7.81 1.98
CA GLY A 83 1.00 6.97 0.81
C GLY A 83 2.46 6.80 0.44
N ILE A 84 2.71 6.72 -0.88
CA ILE A 84 4.06 6.59 -1.46
C ILE A 84 4.20 7.41 -2.72
N TYR A 85 5.40 7.94 -2.97
CA TYR A 85 5.82 8.36 -4.29
C TYR A 85 6.59 7.24 -4.96
N VAL A 86 6.32 7.01 -6.24
CA VAL A 86 7.06 6.04 -7.08
C VAL A 86 7.74 6.82 -8.20
N LYS A 87 9.06 6.72 -8.26
CA LYS A 87 9.88 7.30 -9.32
C LYS A 87 10.47 6.17 -10.14
N GLY A 88 9.92 5.96 -11.33
CA GLY A 88 10.42 5.02 -12.35
C GLY A 88 10.73 5.79 -13.64
N ALA A 89 10.13 5.38 -14.75
CA ALA A 89 10.15 6.15 -16.00
C ALA A 89 9.40 7.49 -15.88
N SER A 90 8.38 7.53 -15.02
CA SER A 90 7.62 8.72 -14.61
C SER A 90 7.64 8.86 -13.09
N PHE A 91 7.16 10.00 -12.61
CA PHE A 91 6.91 10.23 -11.19
C PHE A 91 5.41 10.14 -10.94
N SER A 92 5.01 9.25 -10.03
CA SER A 92 3.63 9.04 -9.62
C SER A 92 3.50 9.17 -8.11
N ALA A 93 2.38 9.73 -7.64
CA ALA A 93 2.02 9.78 -6.23
C ALA A 93 0.81 8.88 -6.01
N TYR A 94 0.88 8.02 -5.01
CA TYR A 94 -0.21 7.12 -4.62
C TYR A 94 -0.58 7.34 -3.18
N ALA A 95 -1.83 7.73 -2.95
CA ALA A 95 -2.39 7.88 -1.62
C ALA A 95 -3.05 6.57 -1.14
N PHE A 96 -3.25 6.46 0.16
CA PHE A 96 -4.12 5.42 0.70
C PHE A 96 -5.54 5.62 0.16
N GLY A 97 -6.14 4.55 -0.37
CA GLY A 97 -7.41 4.57 -1.09
C GLY A 97 -7.27 4.43 -2.61
N ASP A 98 -6.08 4.62 -3.18
CA ASP A 98 -5.86 4.46 -4.62
C ASP A 98 -5.99 3.00 -5.06
N GLU A 99 -6.36 2.79 -6.32
CA GLU A 99 -6.62 1.48 -6.89
C GLU A 99 -5.38 0.59 -6.88
N SER A 100 -5.52 -0.60 -6.34
CA SER A 100 -4.42 -1.55 -6.12
C SER A 100 -3.69 -1.97 -7.39
N SER A 101 -4.41 -2.12 -8.52
CA SER A 101 -3.82 -2.57 -9.79
C SER A 101 -2.85 -1.55 -10.37
N VAL A 102 -3.18 -0.27 -10.26
CA VAL A 102 -2.35 0.85 -10.76
C VAL A 102 -1.08 0.95 -9.91
N VAL A 103 -1.24 0.94 -8.57
CA VAL A 103 -0.11 1.01 -7.63
C VAL A 103 0.86 -0.16 -7.85
N LEU A 104 0.33 -1.40 -7.96
CA LEU A 104 1.15 -2.59 -8.17
C LEU A 104 1.89 -2.59 -9.50
N THR A 105 1.26 -2.07 -10.56
CA THR A 105 1.88 -1.97 -11.89
C THR A 105 3.11 -1.07 -11.84
N ASP A 106 2.99 0.13 -11.31
CA ASP A 106 4.10 1.08 -11.24
C ASP A 106 5.21 0.63 -10.29
N LEU A 107 4.83 0.00 -9.17
CA LEU A 107 5.82 -0.60 -8.26
C LEU A 107 6.60 -1.75 -8.91
N SER A 108 5.93 -2.59 -9.70
CA SER A 108 6.60 -3.68 -10.41
C SER A 108 7.60 -3.14 -11.44
N VAL A 109 7.32 -2.00 -12.06
CA VAL A 109 8.27 -1.31 -12.95
C VAL A 109 9.43 -0.72 -12.14
N ALA A 110 9.15 -0.07 -11.01
CA ALA A 110 10.16 0.62 -10.22
C ALA A 110 11.05 -0.35 -9.42
N LEU A 111 10.47 -1.36 -8.79
CA LEU A 111 11.13 -2.27 -7.85
C LEU A 111 11.46 -3.64 -8.45
N GLY A 112 10.92 -3.96 -9.63
CA GLY A 112 10.99 -5.30 -10.23
C GLY A 112 9.94 -6.24 -9.64
N ASN A 113 10.14 -7.55 -9.82
CA ASN A 113 9.21 -8.54 -9.31
C ASN A 113 9.18 -8.55 -7.78
N ALA A 114 7.98 -8.67 -7.22
CA ALA A 114 7.81 -8.87 -5.78
C ALA A 114 8.48 -10.17 -5.34
N LEU A 115 9.06 -10.16 -4.15
CA LEU A 115 9.65 -11.34 -3.51
C LEU A 115 8.57 -12.25 -2.93
N HIS A 116 7.48 -11.63 -2.47
CA HIS A 116 6.35 -12.34 -1.89
C HIS A 116 5.05 -11.64 -2.24
N ASP A 117 4.03 -12.42 -2.56
CA ASP A 117 2.67 -11.96 -2.83
C ASP A 117 1.68 -12.99 -2.28
N THR A 118 0.88 -12.58 -1.31
CA THR A 118 -0.06 -13.50 -0.65
C THR A 118 -1.28 -13.84 -1.50
N GLY A 119 -1.52 -13.11 -2.61
CA GLY A 119 -2.84 -13.06 -3.22
C GLY A 119 -3.89 -12.48 -2.27
N TRP A 120 -5.14 -12.41 -2.73
CA TRP A 120 -6.27 -11.97 -1.92
C TRP A 120 -6.70 -13.09 -0.98
N ARG A 121 -6.70 -12.80 0.34
CA ARG A 121 -7.11 -13.75 1.38
C ARG A 121 -7.77 -13.01 2.54
N LYS A 122 -8.60 -13.70 3.32
CA LYS A 122 -9.14 -13.15 4.55
C LYS A 122 -8.01 -12.99 5.58
N ASP A 123 -7.99 -11.83 6.24
CA ASP A 123 -7.07 -11.52 7.34
C ASP A 123 -7.87 -10.75 8.40
N ASP A 124 -8.18 -11.42 9.51
CA ASP A 124 -9.04 -10.87 10.57
C ASP A 124 -8.34 -9.75 11.37
N THR A 125 -7.04 -9.52 11.14
CA THR A 125 -6.27 -8.41 11.73
C THR A 125 -6.33 -7.14 10.89
N CYS A 126 -6.92 -7.21 9.71
CA CYS A 126 -7.01 -6.10 8.76
C CYS A 126 -8.46 -5.72 8.48
N GLU A 127 -8.66 -4.45 8.13
CA GLU A 127 -9.96 -3.97 7.65
C GLU A 127 -10.30 -4.54 6.27
N GLY A 128 -11.62 -4.58 5.96
CA GLY A 128 -12.13 -5.08 4.70
C GLY A 128 -12.44 -6.57 4.69
N SER A 129 -12.96 -7.05 3.55
CA SER A 129 -13.38 -8.45 3.37
C SER A 129 -12.22 -9.38 3.02
N SER A 130 -11.17 -8.85 2.43
CA SER A 130 -9.91 -9.56 2.16
C SER A 130 -8.74 -8.61 2.04
N THR A 131 -7.54 -9.16 2.22
CA THR A 131 -6.27 -8.44 2.21
C THR A 131 -5.30 -9.12 1.26
N ARG A 132 -4.46 -8.34 0.59
CA ARG A 132 -3.32 -8.79 -0.18
C ARG A 132 -2.08 -8.05 0.29
N ARG A 133 -1.04 -8.80 0.65
CA ARG A 133 0.27 -8.25 1.03
C ARG A 133 1.26 -8.56 -0.06
N VAL A 134 1.96 -7.54 -0.53
CA VAL A 134 2.97 -7.66 -1.57
C VAL A 134 4.27 -7.06 -1.06
N ALA A 135 5.33 -7.87 -1.02
CA ALA A 135 6.61 -7.47 -0.46
C ALA A 135 7.72 -7.50 -1.50
N TRP A 136 8.52 -6.46 -1.48
CA TRP A 136 9.83 -6.36 -2.13
C TRP A 136 10.92 -6.34 -1.05
N ASP A 137 12.18 -6.28 -1.45
CA ASP A 137 13.27 -6.15 -0.49
C ASP A 137 13.13 -4.83 0.32
N GLY A 138 12.87 -4.95 1.60
CA GLY A 138 12.76 -3.86 2.56
C GLY A 138 11.41 -3.17 2.65
N ILE A 139 10.46 -3.41 1.75
CA ILE A 139 9.12 -2.80 1.80
C ILE A 139 8.01 -3.81 1.54
N GLU A 140 6.95 -3.72 2.33
CA GLU A 140 5.68 -4.44 2.12
C GLU A 140 4.55 -3.42 1.96
N LEU A 141 3.68 -3.65 0.97
CA LEU A 141 2.45 -2.91 0.81
C LEU A 141 1.25 -3.79 1.13
N VAL A 142 0.25 -3.18 1.73
CA VAL A 142 -1.02 -3.83 2.10
C VAL A 142 -2.13 -3.22 1.27
N PHE A 143 -2.87 -4.09 0.61
CA PHE A 143 -4.06 -3.77 -0.16
C PHE A 143 -5.26 -4.45 0.50
N THR A 144 -6.41 -3.77 0.51
CA THR A 144 -7.64 -4.31 1.10
C THR A 144 -8.79 -4.22 0.11
N LYS A 145 -9.78 -5.08 0.32
CA LYS A 145 -11.04 -5.11 -0.42
C LYS A 145 -12.14 -4.58 0.49
N GLY A 146 -12.77 -3.45 0.12
CA GLY A 146 -13.89 -2.87 0.84
C GLY A 146 -13.57 -2.27 2.21
N ALA A 147 -12.33 -1.77 2.44
CA ALA A 147 -11.96 -1.09 3.69
C ALA A 147 -12.42 0.37 3.72
N ASN A 148 -12.38 0.98 4.92
CA ASN A 148 -12.65 2.41 5.16
C ASN A 148 -13.99 2.92 4.62
N GLY A 149 -15.06 2.10 4.67
CA GLY A 149 -16.38 2.48 4.19
C GLY A 149 -16.52 2.55 2.67
N LEU A 150 -15.52 2.09 1.93
CA LEU A 150 -15.58 1.94 0.48
C LEU A 150 -16.52 0.81 0.09
N LEU A 151 -16.94 0.81 -1.18
CA LEU A 151 -17.77 -0.25 -1.73
C LEU A 151 -17.10 -1.63 -1.49
N PRO A 152 -17.88 -2.69 -1.19
CA PRO A 152 -17.35 -3.99 -0.76
C PRO A 152 -16.32 -4.63 -1.68
N ASP A 153 -16.36 -4.28 -2.97
CA ASP A 153 -15.46 -4.85 -3.98
C ASP A 153 -14.31 -3.93 -4.40
N THR A 154 -14.21 -2.73 -3.81
CA THR A 154 -13.12 -1.80 -4.13
C THR A 154 -11.80 -2.31 -3.58
N LEU A 155 -10.81 -2.48 -4.48
CA LEU A 155 -9.47 -2.97 -4.18
C LEU A 155 -8.51 -1.79 -4.07
N THR A 156 -8.04 -1.46 -2.87
CA THR A 156 -7.27 -0.24 -2.65
C THR A 156 -5.98 -0.46 -1.86
N PHE A 157 -5.00 0.39 -2.13
CA PHE A 157 -3.78 0.53 -1.34
C PHE A 157 -4.11 1.19 0.00
N GLN A 158 -3.66 0.62 1.14
CA GLN A 158 -4.08 1.10 2.46
C GLN A 158 -2.95 1.28 3.46
N GLN A 159 -1.80 0.65 3.24
CA GLN A 159 -0.70 0.71 4.19
C GLN A 159 0.62 0.34 3.52
N TRP A 160 1.70 0.96 3.95
CA TRP A 160 3.05 0.50 3.66
C TRP A 160 3.81 0.19 4.96
N HIS A 161 4.75 -0.74 4.88
CA HIS A 161 5.63 -1.13 5.97
C HIS A 161 7.06 -1.33 5.47
N ILE A 162 8.03 -0.72 6.15
CA ILE A 162 9.45 -0.82 5.85
C ILE A 162 10.17 -1.40 7.05
N SER A 163 11.00 -2.41 6.80
CA SER A 163 11.82 -3.06 7.82
C SER A 163 13.02 -3.75 7.21
N GLY A 164 13.95 -4.17 8.05
CA GLY A 164 15.16 -4.88 7.63
C GLY A 164 16.39 -4.00 7.55
N THR A 165 17.51 -4.61 7.19
CA THR A 165 18.84 -3.99 7.16
C THR A 165 19.49 -4.09 5.78
N SER A 166 18.75 -4.49 4.76
CA SER A 166 19.26 -4.52 3.39
C SER A 166 19.58 -3.12 2.89
N ALA A 167 20.49 -3.01 1.92
CA ALA A 167 20.81 -1.72 1.31
C ALA A 167 19.57 -1.03 0.72
N ARG A 168 18.61 -1.79 0.19
CA ARG A 168 17.36 -1.25 -0.30
C ARG A 168 16.48 -0.73 0.85
N ALA A 169 16.28 -1.51 1.91
CA ALA A 169 15.51 -1.06 3.07
C ALA A 169 16.05 0.26 3.63
N ILE A 170 17.35 0.40 3.76
CA ILE A 170 18.03 1.61 4.24
C ILE A 170 17.84 2.79 3.27
N SER A 171 17.72 2.55 1.97
CA SER A 171 17.50 3.60 0.96
C SER A 171 16.07 4.13 0.88
N LEU A 172 15.10 3.45 1.54
CA LEU A 172 13.70 3.86 1.59
C LEU A 172 13.52 4.89 2.71
N VAL A 173 13.60 6.15 2.35
CA VAL A 173 13.48 7.27 3.30
C VAL A 173 12.29 8.16 2.95
N THR A 174 11.71 8.81 3.97
CA THR A 174 10.65 9.81 3.80
C THR A 174 11.20 11.07 3.10
N PRO A 175 10.33 12.00 2.66
CA PRO A 175 10.78 13.29 2.14
C PRO A 175 11.70 14.05 3.10
N GLU A 176 11.54 13.85 4.41
CA GLU A 176 12.36 14.44 5.47
C GLU A 176 13.66 13.67 5.73
N GLY A 177 13.93 12.61 4.96
CA GLY A 177 15.17 11.81 5.04
C GLY A 177 15.18 10.76 6.14
N ILE A 178 14.04 10.40 6.73
CA ILE A 178 13.95 9.39 7.79
C ILE A 178 13.61 8.02 7.22
N GLY A 179 14.40 7.02 7.61
CA GLY A 179 14.23 5.62 7.23
C GLY A 179 14.67 4.67 8.34
N VAL A 180 14.68 3.37 8.05
CA VAL A 180 15.31 2.39 8.96
C VAL A 180 16.79 2.71 9.10
N GLN A 181 17.35 2.51 10.29
CA GLN A 181 18.70 2.90 10.73
C GLN A 181 18.90 4.43 10.99
N SER A 182 17.96 5.33 10.67
CA SER A 182 17.97 6.68 11.21
C SER A 182 17.86 6.62 12.74
N THR A 183 18.46 7.58 13.43
CA THR A 183 18.41 7.61 14.89
C THR A 183 17.15 8.29 15.41
N VAL A 184 16.81 8.08 16.68
CA VAL A 184 15.74 8.81 17.39
C VAL A 184 16.01 10.33 17.36
N ALA A 185 17.27 10.76 17.44
CA ALA A 185 17.62 12.17 17.31
C ALA A 185 17.27 12.72 15.91
N ASP A 186 17.60 11.99 14.85
CA ASP A 186 17.23 12.37 13.47
C ASP A 186 15.71 12.45 13.32
N LEU A 187 14.98 11.45 13.85
CA LEU A 187 13.51 11.43 13.83
C LEU A 187 12.92 12.68 14.51
N LYS A 188 13.38 13.03 15.70
CA LYS A 188 12.90 14.22 16.43
C LYS A 188 13.28 15.52 15.74
N HIS A 189 14.40 15.54 15.04
CA HIS A 189 14.81 16.71 14.24
C HIS A 189 13.91 16.90 13.03
N ALA A 190 13.62 15.83 12.31
CA ALA A 190 12.75 15.84 11.12
C ALA A 190 11.27 16.04 11.46
N TYR A 191 10.82 15.46 12.57
CA TYR A 191 9.45 15.52 13.08
C TYR A 191 9.46 16.02 14.53
N PRO A 192 9.45 17.35 14.77
CA PRO A 192 9.58 17.92 16.12
C PRO A 192 8.48 17.50 17.10
N GLU A 193 7.30 17.10 16.59
CA GLU A 193 6.19 16.58 17.40
C GLU A 193 6.32 15.09 17.73
N ALA A 194 7.32 14.39 17.16
CA ALA A 194 7.47 12.95 17.34
C ALA A 194 7.66 12.58 18.81
N LYS A 195 6.89 11.60 19.25
CA LYS A 195 7.02 10.99 20.58
C LYS A 195 7.57 9.58 20.47
N VAL A 196 8.58 9.29 21.28
CA VAL A 196 9.16 7.95 21.40
C VAL A 196 8.91 7.48 22.83
N THR A 197 8.20 6.36 22.96
CA THR A 197 7.85 5.76 24.25
C THR A 197 8.39 4.35 24.34
N ARG A 198 8.54 3.82 25.56
CA ARG A 198 8.92 2.42 25.74
C ARG A 198 7.78 1.53 25.30
N ALA A 199 8.07 0.54 24.45
CA ALA A 199 7.10 -0.49 24.08
C ALA A 199 6.73 -1.34 25.32
N ARG A 200 5.54 -1.91 25.31
CA ARG A 200 5.06 -2.77 26.41
C ARG A 200 5.59 -4.19 26.30
N SER A 201 5.93 -4.65 25.10
CA SER A 201 6.51 -5.98 24.87
C SER A 201 8.02 -5.95 24.93
N SER A 202 8.64 -7.07 25.36
CA SER A 202 10.07 -7.19 25.61
C SER A 202 10.95 -7.13 24.37
N ASP A 203 10.39 -7.37 23.19
CA ASP A 203 11.18 -7.52 21.97
C ASP A 203 11.36 -6.21 21.19
N GLU A 204 10.60 -5.18 21.55
CA GLU A 204 10.62 -3.87 20.89
C GLU A 204 10.72 -2.78 21.96
N ALA A 205 11.94 -2.29 22.18
CA ALA A 205 12.20 -1.42 23.32
C ALA A 205 11.66 0.01 23.19
N GLY A 206 11.38 0.48 21.95
CA GLY A 206 10.80 1.79 21.70
C GLY A 206 9.76 1.78 20.59
N ILE A 207 8.68 2.52 20.77
CA ILE A 207 7.66 2.81 19.76
C ILE A 207 7.60 4.31 19.53
N TYR A 208 7.44 4.75 18.30
CA TYR A 208 7.30 6.15 17.98
C TYR A 208 6.07 6.47 17.13
N LEU A 209 5.60 7.71 17.25
CA LEU A 209 4.60 8.36 16.39
C LEU A 209 5.11 9.74 15.99
N THR A 210 5.04 10.08 14.71
CA THR A 210 5.49 11.39 14.21
C THR A 210 4.53 12.53 14.55
N LYS A 211 3.21 12.23 14.64
CA LYS A 211 2.14 13.21 14.99
C LYS A 211 1.18 12.59 16.03
N PRO A 212 1.52 12.65 17.32
CA PRO A 212 0.70 12.00 18.35
C PRO A 212 -0.65 12.69 18.61
N GLU A 213 -0.83 13.94 18.18
CA GLU A 213 -2.04 14.74 18.43
C GLU A 213 -3.09 14.60 17.31
N GLY A 214 -2.86 13.71 16.34
CA GLY A 214 -3.80 13.39 15.28
C GLY A 214 -3.33 13.80 13.87
N GLY A 215 -4.10 13.39 12.86
CA GLY A 215 -3.76 13.53 11.45
C GLY A 215 -2.99 12.33 10.90
N PRO A 216 -2.59 12.37 9.62
CA PRO A 216 -1.73 11.34 9.04
C PRO A 216 -0.39 11.30 9.76
N PHE A 217 0.10 10.10 10.06
CA PHE A 217 1.35 9.92 10.79
C PHE A 217 2.13 8.70 10.30
N ILE A 218 3.43 8.71 10.55
CA ILE A 218 4.31 7.56 10.44
C ILE A 218 4.57 7.04 11.85
N GLN A 219 4.54 5.75 12.02
CA GLN A 219 4.84 5.08 13.27
C GLN A 219 5.84 3.95 13.05
N GLY A 220 6.42 3.44 14.11
CA GLY A 220 7.39 2.36 14.00
C GLY A 220 8.05 2.01 15.31
N PHE A 221 9.08 1.18 15.20
CA PHE A 221 9.85 0.73 16.33
C PHE A 221 11.28 1.25 16.28
N THR A 222 11.86 1.41 17.45
CA THR A 222 13.26 1.71 17.67
C THR A 222 13.87 0.65 18.56
N LYS A 223 15.19 0.47 18.50
CA LYS A 223 15.90 -0.50 19.35
C LYS A 223 15.73 -0.18 20.85
N ASP A 224 15.69 1.09 21.20
CA ASP A 224 15.39 1.61 22.55
C ASP A 224 14.91 3.07 22.43
N THR A 225 14.70 3.76 23.56
CA THR A 225 14.20 5.14 23.57
C THR A 225 15.29 6.21 23.60
N SER A 226 16.57 5.84 23.53
CA SER A 226 17.68 6.80 23.53
C SER A 226 17.82 7.54 22.20
N ASP A 227 18.35 8.75 22.20
CA ASP A 227 18.54 9.55 21.00
C ASP A 227 19.44 8.89 19.93
N LYS A 228 20.33 7.99 20.35
CA LYS A 228 21.22 7.24 19.44
C LYS A 228 20.61 5.94 18.94
N SER A 229 19.43 5.57 19.43
CA SER A 229 18.78 4.33 19.05
C SER A 229 18.34 4.35 17.58
N PRO A 230 18.65 3.30 16.80
CA PRO A 230 18.19 3.22 15.42
C PRO A 230 16.71 2.86 15.33
N ILE A 231 16.05 3.39 14.30
CA ILE A 231 14.74 2.95 13.85
C ILE A 231 14.90 1.56 13.24
N THR A 232 14.11 0.59 13.68
CA THR A 232 14.14 -0.80 13.22
C THR A 232 13.03 -1.12 12.22
N SER A 233 11.89 -0.41 12.32
CA SER A 233 10.80 -0.50 11.36
C SER A 233 9.97 0.77 11.35
N MET A 234 9.25 0.99 10.25
CA MET A 234 8.36 2.12 10.07
C MET A 234 7.18 1.75 9.16
N TRP A 235 6.02 2.35 9.41
CA TRP A 235 4.83 2.18 8.58
C TRP A 235 3.89 3.36 8.68
N ALA A 236 3.04 3.54 7.67
CA ALA A 236 1.89 4.42 7.69
C ALA A 236 0.68 3.73 7.07
N GLY A 237 -0.51 4.21 7.42
CA GLY A 237 -1.78 3.57 7.14
C GLY A 237 -2.25 2.70 8.30
N LEU A 238 -3.55 2.44 8.37
CA LEU A 238 -4.21 1.78 9.50
C LEU A 238 -5.03 0.55 9.10
N ALA A 239 -4.81 0.03 7.89
CA ALA A 239 -5.59 -1.10 7.38
C ALA A 239 -5.46 -2.37 8.20
N CYS A 240 -4.28 -2.60 8.76
CA CYS A 240 -4.03 -3.76 9.59
C CYS A 240 -3.54 -3.29 10.96
N GLN A 241 -4.30 -3.61 11.98
CA GLN A 241 -3.83 -3.41 13.34
C GLN A 241 -2.63 -4.34 13.56
N ARG A 242 -1.44 -3.77 13.71
CA ARG A 242 -0.43 -4.46 14.46
C ARG A 242 -0.93 -4.43 15.91
N ILE A 243 -1.32 -5.58 16.39
CA ILE A 243 -1.60 -5.75 17.82
C ILE A 243 -0.28 -5.48 18.51
N LEU A 244 -0.13 -4.25 18.99
CA LEU A 244 0.90 -3.89 19.94
C LEU A 244 0.45 -4.52 21.24
N GLY A 245 0.82 -5.81 21.42
CA GLY A 245 0.48 -6.61 22.59
C GLY A 245 1.17 -6.08 23.84
#